data_ef1df4b3e85bf44a1656c61bf7a7943e
#
_entry.id   ef1df4b3e85bf44a1656c61bf7a7943e
#
_cell.length_a   1.000
_cell.length_b   1.000
_cell.length_c   1.000
_cell.angle_alpha   90.00
_cell.angle_beta   90.00
_cell.angle_gamma   90.00
#
_symmetry.space_group_name_H-M   'P 1'
#
loop_
_entity.id
_entity.type
_entity.pdbx_description
1 polymer ?
#
loop_
_entity_poly.entity_id
_entity_poly.type
_entity_poly.pdbx_seq_one_letter_code
_entity_poly.pdbx_strand_id
1 'polypeptide(L)'
;MAPAYAVPRMLADAGLKLQDFDIYEIHEAFEAQVLCTLKAWQSPDFCRERLGLSEPLGAIDRAKLNLKGGSVAIGHPFAATGARILATLAKQLGQRGSGRGLISICTAGGMGVTAIVER
;
A
#
# COMPACT_ATOMS: atom_id res chain seq x y z
N MET A 1 -11.42 -0.81 -4.67
CA MET A 1 -11.08 -1.57 -3.40
C MET A 1 -10.15 -2.77 -3.62
N ALA A 2 -9.65 -3.02 -4.84
CA ALA A 2 -8.72 -4.14 -5.10
C ALA A 2 -7.48 -4.18 -4.18
N PRO A 3 -6.83 -3.05 -3.84
CA PRO A 3 -5.73 -3.05 -2.88
C PRO A 3 -6.07 -3.63 -1.50
N ALA A 4 -7.32 -3.49 -1.06
CA ALA A 4 -7.76 -4.06 0.22
C ALA A 4 -7.69 -5.59 0.25
N TYR A 5 -7.70 -6.24 -0.92
CA TYR A 5 -7.56 -7.69 -1.10
C TYR A 5 -6.14 -8.09 -1.52
N ALA A 6 -5.48 -7.28 -2.34
CA ALA A 6 -4.17 -7.61 -2.91
C ALA A 6 -3.05 -7.56 -1.84
N VAL A 7 -3.06 -6.54 -0.98
CA VAL A 7 -2.05 -6.39 0.07
C VAL A 7 -2.08 -7.56 1.06
N PRO A 8 -3.24 -7.97 1.63
CA PRO A 8 -3.28 -9.14 2.51
C PRO A 8 -2.71 -10.43 1.88
N ARG A 9 -2.97 -10.67 0.60
CA ARG A 9 -2.41 -11.84 -0.12
C ARG A 9 -0.89 -11.77 -0.19
N MET A 10 -0.37 -10.62 -0.63
CA MET A 10 1.09 -10.40 -0.69
C MET A 10 1.75 -10.59 0.69
N LEU A 11 1.13 -10.08 1.75
CA LEU A 11 1.63 -10.23 3.12
C LEU A 11 1.65 -11.71 3.57
N ALA A 12 0.59 -12.45 3.27
CA ALA A 12 0.51 -13.88 3.58
C ALA A 12 1.59 -14.68 2.82
N ASP A 13 1.78 -14.41 1.52
CA ASP A 13 2.79 -15.05 0.69
C ASP A 13 4.22 -14.75 1.18
N ALA A 14 4.45 -13.53 1.69
CA ALA A 14 5.74 -13.09 2.22
C ALA A 14 5.97 -13.46 3.70
N GLY A 15 4.96 -13.94 4.42
CA GLY A 15 5.05 -14.20 5.86
C GLY A 15 5.24 -12.95 6.71
N LEU A 16 4.68 -11.82 6.25
CA LEU A 16 4.84 -10.51 6.88
C LEU A 16 3.52 -9.97 7.42
N LYS A 17 3.62 -9.05 8.38
CA LYS A 17 2.50 -8.26 8.88
C LYS A 17 2.45 -6.88 8.22
N LEU A 18 1.28 -6.28 8.21
CA LEU A 18 1.09 -4.93 7.67
C LEU A 18 1.99 -3.88 8.36
N GLN A 19 2.36 -4.09 9.61
CA GLN A 19 3.18 -3.18 10.42
C GLN A 19 4.70 -3.37 10.24
N ASP A 20 5.15 -4.37 9.47
CA ASP A 20 6.57 -4.70 9.29
C ASP A 20 7.30 -3.79 8.27
N PHE A 21 6.70 -2.67 7.91
CA PHE A 21 7.21 -1.76 6.89
C PHE A 21 7.65 -0.41 7.47
N ASP A 22 8.69 0.13 6.88
CA ASP A 22 9.25 1.45 7.21
C ASP A 22 8.59 2.56 6.39
N ILE A 23 8.17 2.27 5.16
CA ILE A 23 7.58 3.22 4.23
C ILE A 23 6.41 2.54 3.49
N TYR A 24 5.31 3.27 3.33
CA TYR A 24 4.16 2.87 2.53
C TYR A 24 3.98 3.84 1.37
N GLU A 25 3.94 3.30 0.16
CA GLU A 25 3.59 4.02 -1.06
C GLU A 25 2.27 3.46 -1.58
N ILE A 26 1.18 4.15 -1.28
CA ILE A 26 -0.17 3.78 -1.71
C ILE A 26 -0.63 4.78 -2.77
N HIS A 27 -0.91 4.29 -3.97
CA HIS A 27 -1.38 5.13 -5.07
C HIS A 27 -2.72 5.79 -4.74
N GLU A 28 -2.76 7.10 -4.93
CA GLU A 28 -3.90 7.95 -4.66
C GLU A 28 -4.64 8.27 -5.98
N ALA A 29 -5.30 7.27 -6.58
CA ALA A 29 -6.20 7.56 -7.71
C ALA A 29 -7.32 8.51 -7.25
N PHE A 30 -7.82 8.27 -6.05
CA PHE A 30 -8.72 9.15 -5.28
C PHE A 30 -8.39 8.99 -3.79
N GLU A 31 -8.48 10.08 -3.04
CA GLU A 31 -8.28 10.09 -1.58
C GLU A 31 -9.20 9.10 -0.87
N ALA A 32 -10.46 9.09 -1.25
CA ALA A 32 -11.48 8.20 -0.70
C ALA A 32 -11.09 6.72 -0.86
N GLN A 33 -10.46 6.34 -1.97
CA GLN A 33 -10.03 4.96 -2.21
C GLN A 33 -8.95 4.54 -1.20
N VAL A 34 -7.98 5.40 -0.92
CA VAL A 34 -6.93 5.13 0.08
C VAL A 34 -7.55 5.04 1.47
N LEU A 35 -8.37 6.01 1.86
CA LEU A 35 -9.03 6.04 3.17
C LEU A 35 -9.94 4.82 3.39
N CYS A 36 -10.70 4.42 2.38
CA CYS A 36 -11.53 3.22 2.44
C CYS A 36 -10.69 1.94 2.60
N THR A 37 -9.56 1.85 1.91
CA THR A 37 -8.65 0.71 2.04
C THR A 37 -8.06 0.62 3.45
N LEU A 38 -7.56 1.73 3.98
CA LEU A 38 -7.04 1.78 5.35
C LEU A 38 -8.10 1.44 6.40
N LYS A 39 -9.34 1.92 6.20
CA LYS A 39 -10.46 1.59 7.09
C LYS A 39 -10.86 0.11 6.99
N ALA A 40 -10.85 -0.45 5.80
CA ALA A 40 -11.16 -1.86 5.58
C ALA A 40 -10.19 -2.79 6.32
N TRP A 41 -8.90 -2.49 6.30
CA TRP A 41 -7.88 -3.28 7.03
C TRP A 41 -8.04 -3.24 8.55
N GLN A 42 -8.68 -2.20 9.09
CA GLN A 42 -8.95 -2.04 10.51
C GLN A 42 -10.32 -2.61 10.92
N SER A 43 -11.18 -2.97 9.97
CA SER A 43 -12.52 -3.49 10.24
C SER A 43 -12.49 -4.98 10.53
N PRO A 44 -12.89 -5.42 11.76
CA PRO A 44 -13.00 -6.85 12.07
C PRO A 44 -13.95 -7.58 11.13
N ASP A 45 -15.09 -6.99 10.82
CA ASP A 45 -16.11 -7.60 9.96
C ASP A 45 -15.59 -7.75 8.52
N PHE A 46 -14.99 -6.70 7.96
CA PHE A 46 -14.39 -6.79 6.63
C PHE A 46 -13.30 -7.86 6.56
N CYS A 47 -12.39 -7.87 7.54
CA CYS A 47 -11.28 -8.82 7.57
C CYS A 47 -11.79 -10.26 7.71
N ARG A 48 -12.79 -10.50 8.55
CA ARG A 48 -13.39 -11.82 8.71
C ARG A 48 -14.20 -12.25 7.50
N GLU A 49 -15.13 -11.43 7.04
CA GLU A 49 -16.14 -11.82 6.05
C GLU A 49 -15.60 -11.76 4.62
N ARG A 50 -14.69 -10.83 4.33
CA ARG A 50 -14.20 -10.59 2.98
C ARG A 50 -12.78 -11.08 2.73
N LEU A 51 -11.95 -11.17 3.77
CA LEU A 51 -10.56 -11.61 3.67
C LEU A 51 -10.33 -12.99 4.29
N GLY A 52 -11.27 -13.52 5.09
CA GLY A 52 -11.14 -14.80 5.77
C GLY A 52 -10.12 -14.78 6.92
N LEU A 53 -9.82 -13.60 7.45
CA LEU A 53 -8.88 -13.43 8.55
C LEU A 53 -9.56 -13.55 9.90
N SER A 54 -8.89 -14.12 10.90
CA SER A 54 -9.39 -14.21 12.27
C SER A 54 -9.39 -12.87 12.99
N GLU A 55 -8.45 -11.98 12.60
CA GLU A 55 -8.25 -10.67 13.21
C GLU A 55 -8.07 -9.59 12.13
N PRO A 56 -8.31 -8.31 12.45
CA PRO A 56 -8.00 -7.21 11.55
C PRO A 56 -6.52 -7.17 11.20
N LEU A 57 -6.20 -6.75 9.96
CA LEU A 57 -4.82 -6.45 9.58
C LEU A 57 -4.22 -5.31 10.41
N GLY A 58 -5.09 -4.43 10.91
CA GLY A 58 -4.72 -3.30 11.75
C GLY A 58 -4.46 -2.01 10.97
N ALA A 59 -3.91 -1.04 11.68
CA ALA A 59 -3.57 0.28 11.13
C ALA A 59 -2.11 0.35 10.68
N ILE A 60 -1.85 1.20 9.69
CA ILE A 60 -0.49 1.66 9.38
C ILE A 60 -0.20 2.97 10.12
N ASP A 61 1.07 3.23 10.38
CA ASP A 61 1.50 4.55 10.81
C ASP A 61 1.42 5.53 9.62
N ARG A 62 0.49 6.48 9.70
CA ARG A 62 0.28 7.47 8.63
C ARG A 62 1.46 8.40 8.43
N ALA A 63 2.35 8.55 9.43
CA ALA A 63 3.60 9.29 9.29
C ALA A 63 4.60 8.62 8.36
N LYS A 64 4.35 7.36 7.97
CA LYS A 64 5.16 6.58 7.03
C LYS A 64 4.52 6.47 5.63
N LEU A 65 3.34 7.08 5.42
CA LEU A 65 2.56 6.97 4.18
C LEU A 65 2.87 8.11 3.22
N ASN A 66 3.26 7.77 1.98
CA ASN A 66 3.45 8.71 0.88
C ASN A 66 4.31 9.94 1.26
N LEU A 67 5.46 9.70 1.85
CA LEU A 67 6.32 10.72 2.49
C LEU A 67 6.75 11.87 1.55
N LYS A 68 6.76 11.63 0.26
CA LYS A 68 7.13 12.63 -0.77
C LYS A 68 5.92 13.13 -1.56
N GLY A 69 4.72 12.91 -1.03
CA GLY A 69 3.47 13.18 -1.71
C GLY A 69 3.05 12.07 -2.67
N GLY A 70 1.77 12.02 -2.97
CA GLY A 70 1.16 11.07 -3.89
C GLY A 70 0.49 11.76 -5.09
N SER A 71 -0.31 11.00 -5.83
CA SER A 71 -0.94 11.47 -7.07
C SER A 71 -1.91 12.62 -6.88
N VAL A 72 -2.52 12.77 -5.71
CA VAL A 72 -3.38 13.94 -5.41
C VAL A 72 -2.56 15.23 -5.48
N ALA A 73 -1.32 15.23 -4.98
CA ALA A 73 -0.46 16.40 -4.97
C ALA A 73 0.26 16.65 -6.30
N ILE A 74 0.72 15.58 -6.97
CA ILE A 74 1.65 15.69 -8.11
C ILE A 74 1.11 15.16 -9.43
N GLY A 75 -0.12 14.66 -9.45
CA GLY A 75 -0.77 14.13 -10.64
C GLY A 75 -0.59 12.64 -10.89
N HIS A 76 -1.35 12.14 -11.88
CA HIS A 76 -1.38 10.73 -12.24
C HIS A 76 -1.28 10.55 -13.76
N PRO A 77 -0.09 10.69 -14.36
CA PRO A 77 0.10 10.34 -15.77
C PRO A 77 0.00 8.83 -15.92
N PHE A 78 -0.92 8.38 -16.77
CA PHE A 78 -1.17 6.95 -17.00
C PHE A 78 0.08 6.27 -17.55
N ALA A 79 0.31 5.03 -17.16
CA ALA A 79 1.49 4.22 -17.43
C ALA A 79 2.80 4.70 -16.74
N ALA A 80 2.85 5.90 -16.16
CA ALA A 80 4.05 6.42 -15.50
C ALA A 80 4.03 6.30 -13.97
N THR A 81 2.86 6.28 -13.36
CA THR A 81 2.71 6.38 -11.88
C THR A 81 3.32 5.19 -11.15
N GLY A 82 3.18 3.96 -11.66
CA GLY A 82 3.80 2.79 -11.04
C GLY A 82 5.32 2.88 -11.01
N ALA A 83 5.94 3.28 -12.11
CA ALA A 83 7.38 3.50 -12.19
C ALA A 83 7.84 4.63 -11.27
N ARG A 84 7.08 5.73 -11.20
CA ARG A 84 7.35 6.83 -10.28
C ARG A 84 7.33 6.37 -8.82
N ILE A 85 6.29 5.64 -8.41
CA ILE A 85 6.13 5.12 -7.04
C ILE A 85 7.32 4.21 -6.69
N LEU A 86 7.67 3.28 -7.56
CA LEU A 86 8.79 2.37 -7.36
C LEU A 86 10.11 3.13 -7.23
N ALA A 87 10.38 4.07 -8.15
CA ALA A 87 11.61 4.87 -8.11
C ALA A 87 11.70 5.75 -6.87
N THR A 88 10.58 6.35 -6.44
CA THR A 88 10.50 7.16 -5.23
C THR A 88 10.81 6.32 -4.00
N LEU A 89 10.18 5.14 -3.87
CA LEU A 89 10.42 4.24 -2.74
C LEU A 89 11.87 3.72 -2.72
N ALA A 90 12.40 3.28 -3.86
CA ALA A 90 13.77 2.81 -3.97
C ALA A 90 14.78 3.89 -3.56
N LYS A 91 14.55 5.15 -3.97
CA LYS A 91 15.39 6.28 -3.58
C LYS A 91 15.30 6.56 -2.07
N GLN A 92 14.11 6.53 -1.49
CA GLN A 92 13.93 6.73 -0.05
C GLN A 92 14.63 5.65 0.77
N LEU A 93 14.49 4.38 0.40
CA LEU A 93 15.21 3.28 1.04
C LEU A 93 16.73 3.42 0.85
N GLY A 94 17.17 3.87 -0.34
CA GLY A 94 18.57 4.19 -0.61
C GLY A 94 19.14 5.28 0.30
N GLN A 95 18.42 6.35 0.52
CA GLN A 95 18.80 7.44 1.42
C GLN A 95 18.78 7.02 2.89
N ARG A 96 17.85 6.17 3.26
CA ARG A 96 17.77 5.59 4.61
C ARG A 96 18.91 4.60 4.90
N GLY A 97 19.41 3.92 3.88
CA GLY A 97 20.50 2.93 3.99
C GLY A 97 20.01 1.51 4.22
N SER A 98 18.80 1.32 4.75
CA SER A 98 18.16 0.01 4.96
C SER A 98 16.66 0.18 5.13
N GLY A 99 15.90 -0.89 5.05
CA GLY A 99 14.48 -0.91 5.37
C GLY A 99 13.62 -1.62 4.34
N ARG A 100 12.34 -1.64 4.62
CA ARG A 100 11.32 -2.32 3.81
C ARG A 100 10.19 -1.35 3.47
N GLY A 101 9.82 -1.30 2.21
CA GLY A 101 8.72 -0.51 1.70
C GLY A 101 7.62 -1.37 1.08
N LEU A 102 6.37 -0.94 1.27
CA LEU A 102 5.18 -1.54 0.66
C LEU A 102 4.66 -0.62 -0.43
N ILE A 103 4.42 -1.17 -1.61
CA ILE A 103 3.72 -0.52 -2.71
C ILE A 103 2.33 -1.12 -2.86
N SER A 104 1.33 -0.27 -3.03
CA SER A 104 -0.04 -0.68 -3.33
C SER A 104 -0.68 0.27 -4.34
N ILE A 105 -1.07 -0.27 -5.48
CA ILE A 105 -1.61 0.49 -6.62
C ILE A 105 -2.94 -0.12 -7.03
N CYS A 106 -4.00 0.68 -7.07
CA CYS A 106 -5.24 0.31 -7.74
C CYS A 106 -5.13 0.61 -9.23
N THR A 107 -5.69 -0.26 -10.06
CA THR A 107 -5.76 -0.06 -11.51
C THR A 107 -7.19 -0.16 -12.00
N ALA A 108 -7.46 0.37 -13.18
CA ALA A 108 -8.75 0.27 -13.84
C ALA A 108 -9.18 -1.21 -13.99
N GLY A 109 -10.48 -1.47 -14.02
CA GLY A 109 -11.02 -2.83 -14.11
C GLY A 109 -11.02 -3.60 -12.78
N GLY A 110 -10.79 -2.90 -11.64
CA GLY A 110 -10.85 -3.53 -10.31
C GLY A 110 -9.64 -4.38 -9.97
N MET A 111 -8.49 -4.09 -10.55
CA MET A 111 -7.22 -4.78 -10.27
C MET A 111 -6.41 -4.05 -9.20
N GLY A 112 -5.54 -4.79 -8.52
CA GLY A 112 -4.57 -4.25 -7.56
C GLY A 112 -3.18 -4.82 -7.85
N VAL A 113 -2.18 -3.94 -7.87
CA VAL A 113 -0.77 -4.31 -7.98
C VAL A 113 -0.08 -3.98 -6.67
N THR A 114 0.66 -4.95 -6.13
CA THR A 114 1.39 -4.79 -4.88
C THR A 114 2.83 -5.24 -5.04
N ALA A 115 3.73 -4.62 -4.29
CA ALA A 115 5.13 -5.02 -4.26
C ALA A 115 5.74 -4.73 -2.89
N ILE A 116 6.76 -5.52 -2.54
CA ILE A 116 7.64 -5.29 -1.40
C ILE A 116 9.01 -4.95 -1.97
N VAL A 117 9.61 -3.87 -1.46
CA VAL A 117 10.95 -3.44 -1.84
C VAL A 117 11.80 -3.38 -0.57
N GLU A 118 12.96 -3.98 -0.61
CA GLU A 118 13.89 -4.04 0.53
C GLU A 118 15.28 -3.54 0.16
N ARG A 119 15.96 -3.03 1.17
CA ARG A 119 17.38 -2.70 1.12
C ARG A 119 18.07 -3.05 2.43
#